data_f534b09d10f0af0cb7a038738c0a0076
#
_entry.id   f534b09d10f0af0cb7a038738c0a0076
#
_cell.length_a   1.000
_cell.length_b   1.000
_cell.length_c   1.000
_cell.angle_alpha   90.00
_cell.angle_beta   90.00
_cell.angle_gamma   90.00
#
_symmetry.space_group_name_H-M   'P 1'
#
loop_
_entity.id
_entity.type
_entity.pdbx_description
1 polymer ?
#
loop_
_entity_poly.entity_id
_entity_poly.type
_entity_poly.pdbx_seq_one_letter_code
_entity_poly.pdbx_strand_id
1 'polypeptide(L)'
;MGGNGARLDRMRRLAQPSLAERWEALGRPFPHLPRRVAALVLALLAAAMAWAFWTALPAEVAARETAVAVRGKAATSATTTNASRAKGDMALYARIAARVAGGEGYYAAALAEHRASAYPTRPFVTVRLPTLALMQAAIGAAGVRWLALALAAAGIAALLWRAPPLGTWEERIVAAALLGAGGGAALSPVAAYDHDFIAGLLLTLALFAYRPRKWGLALAAAAAALAVRELAAPFLLLWLVLALAGRRRTEALAIAAVLALFAAGLWVHAQMVVEGRLPADLASQGWSALAGYRVPLAGLG
;
A
#
# COMPACT_ATOMS: atom_id res chain seq x y z
N MET A 1 31.04 51.65 -7.37
CA MET A 1 30.73 50.23 -7.61
C MET A 1 30.03 49.62 -6.37
N GLY A 2 28.84 50.07 -5.96
CA GLY A 2 28.20 49.65 -4.74
C GLY A 2 26.71 49.31 -4.83
N GLY A 3 26.12 49.29 -6.08
CA GLY A 3 24.68 49.19 -6.23
C GLY A 3 24.12 47.77 -6.39
N ASN A 4 24.91 46.78 -6.78
CA ASN A 4 24.43 45.43 -7.10
C ASN A 4 24.25 44.53 -5.83
N GLY A 5 25.05 44.73 -4.78
CA GLY A 5 24.94 43.94 -3.57
C GLY A 5 23.65 44.22 -2.79
N ALA A 6 23.25 45.48 -2.70
CA ALA A 6 22.03 45.88 -2.01
C ALA A 6 20.75 45.43 -2.73
N ARG A 7 20.79 45.30 -4.07
CA ARG A 7 19.68 44.82 -4.87
C ARG A 7 19.48 43.29 -4.75
N LEU A 8 20.58 42.54 -4.69
CA LEU A 8 20.56 41.08 -4.46
C LEU A 8 20.10 40.71 -3.04
N ASP A 9 20.51 41.50 -2.04
CA ASP A 9 20.04 41.31 -0.65
C ASP A 9 18.56 41.66 -0.48
N ARG A 10 18.06 42.67 -1.22
CA ARG A 10 16.64 43.03 -1.22
C ARG A 10 15.80 41.92 -1.92
N MET A 11 16.30 41.31 -3.01
CA MET A 11 15.62 40.19 -3.67
C MET A 11 15.64 38.90 -2.85
N ARG A 12 16.70 38.64 -2.08
CA ARG A 12 16.71 37.52 -1.11
C ARG A 12 15.72 37.71 0.04
N ARG A 13 15.48 38.94 0.51
CA ARG A 13 14.51 39.25 1.57
C ARG A 13 13.05 39.18 1.09
N LEU A 14 12.79 39.26 -0.21
CA LEU A 14 11.46 39.18 -0.81
C LEU A 14 11.09 37.78 -1.32
N ALA A 15 12.05 36.86 -1.39
CA ALA A 15 11.78 35.46 -1.68
C ALA A 15 11.07 34.85 -0.47
N GLN A 16 9.77 34.62 -0.59
CA GLN A 16 9.06 33.86 0.41
C GLN A 16 9.76 32.50 0.59
N PRO A 17 10.00 32.07 1.85
CA PRO A 17 10.64 30.78 2.10
C PRO A 17 9.86 29.67 1.41
N SER A 18 10.55 28.76 0.78
CA SER A 18 9.96 27.57 0.14
C SER A 18 9.16 26.76 1.18
N LEU A 19 8.21 25.95 0.74
CA LEU A 19 7.48 25.05 1.64
C LEU A 19 8.42 24.17 2.47
N ALA A 20 9.55 23.74 1.89
CA ALA A 20 10.57 22.98 2.60
C ALA A 20 11.25 23.80 3.70
N GLU A 21 11.63 25.06 3.42
CA GLU A 21 12.22 25.96 4.42
C GLU A 21 11.22 26.33 5.53
N ARG A 22 9.93 26.49 5.19
CA ARG A 22 8.87 26.67 6.19
C ARG A 22 8.68 25.43 7.07
N TRP A 23 8.75 24.24 6.46
CA TRP A 23 8.67 22.97 7.18
C TRP A 23 9.87 22.76 8.09
N GLU A 24 11.06 23.08 7.64
CA GLU A 24 12.28 23.05 8.44
C GLU A 24 12.28 24.11 9.54
N ALA A 25 11.72 25.32 9.26
CA ALA A 25 11.57 26.40 10.24
C ALA A 25 10.53 26.10 11.33
N LEU A 26 9.54 25.25 11.05
CA LEU A 26 8.61 24.74 12.09
C LEU A 26 9.34 23.87 13.13
N GLY A 27 10.60 23.53 12.86
CA GLY A 27 11.35 22.60 13.66
C GLY A 27 10.74 21.20 13.62
N ARG A 28 11.48 20.21 14.02
CA ARG A 28 10.91 18.90 14.28
C ARG A 28 10.03 19.01 15.53
N PRO A 29 8.72 18.73 15.49
CA PRO A 29 7.86 18.95 16.67
C PRO A 29 8.25 18.08 17.86
N PHE A 30 8.96 16.97 17.62
CA PHE A 30 9.35 15.99 18.64
C PHE A 30 10.72 16.17 19.30
N PRO A 31 11.74 16.82 18.69
CA PRO A 31 13.05 17.01 19.34
C PRO A 31 12.99 17.86 20.61
N HIS A 32 11.97 18.70 20.74
CA HIS A 32 11.79 19.60 21.90
C HIS A 32 10.95 18.99 23.02
N LEU A 33 10.43 17.77 22.83
CA LEU A 33 9.70 17.08 23.91
C LEU A 33 10.68 16.69 25.02
N PRO A 34 10.39 17.04 26.30
CA PRO A 34 11.15 16.53 27.41
C PRO A 34 11.24 15.00 27.35
N ARG A 35 12.41 14.43 27.62
CA ARG A 35 12.61 12.95 27.56
C ARG A 35 11.54 12.16 28.28
N ARG A 36 11.04 12.69 29.43
CA ARG A 36 9.94 12.06 30.20
C ARG A 36 8.63 12.03 29.43
N VAL A 37 8.30 13.10 28.71
CA VAL A 37 7.08 13.18 27.89
C VAL A 37 7.21 12.29 26.67
N ALA A 38 8.35 12.27 25.99
CA ALA A 38 8.61 11.36 24.88
C ALA A 38 8.50 9.87 25.30
N ALA A 39 9.10 9.53 26.46
CA ALA A 39 9.00 8.19 27.02
C ALA A 39 7.55 7.79 27.36
N LEU A 40 6.77 8.74 27.93
CA LEU A 40 5.35 8.52 28.22
C LEU A 40 4.55 8.29 26.93
N VAL A 41 4.75 9.10 25.88
CA VAL A 41 4.06 8.93 24.59
C VAL A 41 4.41 7.57 23.97
N LEU A 42 5.68 7.18 23.98
CA LEU A 42 6.11 5.86 23.47
C LEU A 42 5.52 4.74 24.30
N ALA A 43 5.47 4.86 25.62
CA ALA A 43 4.86 3.87 26.49
C ALA A 43 3.35 3.74 26.25
N LEU A 44 2.63 4.85 26.04
CA LEU A 44 1.21 4.85 25.69
C LEU A 44 0.95 4.21 24.32
N LEU A 45 1.79 4.52 23.33
CA LEU A 45 1.70 3.88 22.00
C LEU A 45 1.98 2.38 22.09
N ALA A 46 3.01 1.97 22.82
CA ALA A 46 3.32 0.57 23.04
C ALA A 46 2.18 -0.15 23.78
N ALA A 47 1.60 0.48 24.81
CA ALA A 47 0.44 -0.04 25.52
C ALA A 47 -0.79 -0.15 24.63
N ALA A 48 -1.07 0.84 23.79
CA ALA A 48 -2.17 0.80 22.82
C ALA A 48 -1.97 -0.31 21.78
N MET A 49 -0.75 -0.49 21.27
CA MET A 49 -0.42 -1.59 20.37
C MET A 49 -0.57 -2.96 21.04
N ALA A 50 -0.06 -3.11 22.27
CA ALA A 50 -0.21 -4.33 23.06
C ALA A 50 -1.69 -4.63 23.35
N TRP A 51 -2.48 -3.62 23.68
CA TRP A 51 -3.92 -3.72 23.87
C TRP A 51 -4.63 -4.15 22.59
N ALA A 52 -4.34 -3.50 21.46
CA ALA A 52 -4.91 -3.86 20.15
C ALA A 52 -4.54 -5.31 19.76
N PHE A 53 -3.31 -5.72 20.01
CA PHE A 53 -2.87 -7.10 19.78
C PHE A 53 -3.61 -8.09 20.70
N TRP A 54 -3.71 -7.77 21.99
CA TRP A 54 -4.40 -8.61 22.97
C TRP A 54 -5.89 -8.79 22.67
N THR A 55 -6.57 -7.73 22.24
CA THR A 55 -8.00 -7.77 21.90
C THR A 55 -8.27 -8.42 20.54
N ALA A 56 -7.31 -8.37 19.60
CA ALA A 56 -7.46 -9.02 18.30
C ALA A 56 -7.31 -10.55 18.39
N LEU A 57 -6.47 -11.07 19.27
CA LEU A 57 -6.25 -12.51 19.44
C LEU A 57 -7.52 -13.31 19.79
N PRO A 58 -8.34 -12.90 20.80
CA PRO A 58 -9.58 -13.60 21.11
C PRO A 58 -10.60 -13.55 19.98
N ALA A 59 -10.68 -12.43 19.26
CA ALA A 59 -11.60 -12.27 18.14
C ALA A 59 -11.23 -13.20 16.95
N GLU A 60 -9.94 -13.38 16.67
CA GLU A 60 -9.49 -14.36 15.67
C GLU A 60 -9.76 -15.80 16.10
N VAL A 61 -9.52 -16.13 17.38
CA VAL A 61 -9.80 -17.46 17.93
C VAL A 61 -11.30 -17.75 17.89
N ALA A 62 -12.13 -16.82 18.35
CA ALA A 62 -13.59 -16.94 18.30
C ALA A 62 -14.13 -17.04 16.86
N ALA A 63 -13.57 -16.29 15.92
CA ALA A 63 -13.91 -16.37 14.50
C ALA A 63 -13.52 -17.74 13.91
N ARG A 64 -12.37 -18.29 14.31
CA ARG A 64 -11.94 -19.66 13.91
C ARG A 64 -12.84 -20.73 14.52
N GLU A 65 -13.17 -20.64 15.79
CA GLU A 65 -14.07 -21.56 16.47
C GLU A 65 -15.48 -21.53 15.87
N THR A 66 -16.01 -20.34 15.59
CA THR A 66 -17.30 -20.17 14.92
C THR A 66 -17.26 -20.75 13.51
N ALA A 67 -16.18 -20.56 12.77
CA ALA A 67 -16.00 -21.15 11.44
C ALA A 67 -15.91 -22.68 11.51
N VAL A 68 -15.26 -23.25 12.53
CA VAL A 68 -15.20 -24.69 12.78
C VAL A 68 -16.57 -25.26 13.18
N ALA A 69 -17.31 -24.57 14.08
CA ALA A 69 -18.64 -24.97 14.51
C ALA A 69 -19.69 -24.92 13.38
N VAL A 70 -19.61 -23.89 12.52
CA VAL A 70 -20.43 -23.78 11.29
C VAL A 70 -20.07 -24.89 10.30
N ARG A 71 -18.77 -25.24 10.18
CA ARG A 71 -18.31 -26.37 9.37
C ARG A 71 -18.84 -27.72 9.88
N GLY A 72 -18.85 -27.93 11.21
CA GLY A 72 -19.40 -29.15 11.81
C GLY A 72 -20.91 -29.31 11.58
N LYS A 73 -21.68 -28.24 11.64
CA LYS A 73 -23.12 -28.24 11.34
C LYS A 73 -23.43 -28.36 9.83
N ALA A 74 -22.60 -27.82 8.93
CA ALA A 74 -22.77 -27.94 7.50
C ALA A 74 -22.41 -29.34 6.96
N ALA A 75 -21.55 -30.08 7.65
CA ALA A 75 -21.20 -31.45 7.29
C ALA A 75 -22.36 -32.45 7.50
N THR A 76 -23.38 -32.07 8.29
CA THR A 76 -24.58 -32.89 8.54
C THR A 76 -25.73 -32.61 7.58
N SER A 77 -25.61 -31.59 6.72
CA SER A 77 -26.63 -31.23 5.73
C SER A 77 -25.99 -31.16 4.34
N ALA A 78 -25.96 -32.31 3.69
CA ALA A 78 -25.34 -32.47 2.38
C ALA A 78 -26.03 -31.66 1.29
N THR A 79 -25.34 -30.65 0.79
CA THR A 79 -25.26 -30.40 -0.66
C THR A 79 -23.89 -29.77 -0.94
N THR A 80 -23.01 -30.64 -1.25
CA THR A 80 -21.60 -30.48 -1.56
C THR A 80 -21.41 -29.66 -2.83
N THR A 81 -21.07 -28.39 -2.73
CA THR A 81 -20.17 -27.78 -3.75
C THR A 81 -19.54 -26.43 -3.34
N ASN A 82 -20.09 -25.67 -2.39
CA ASN A 82 -19.56 -24.35 -2.04
C ASN A 82 -18.97 -24.22 -0.62
N ALA A 83 -19.11 -25.21 0.25
CA ALA A 83 -18.75 -25.11 1.68
C ALA A 83 -17.25 -25.32 1.99
N SER A 84 -16.46 -25.80 1.03
CA SER A 84 -15.03 -26.09 1.23
C SER A 84 -14.07 -25.01 0.68
N ARG A 85 -14.58 -23.94 0.05
CA ARG A 85 -13.73 -22.87 -0.44
C ARG A 85 -13.24 -22.04 0.74
N ALA A 86 -11.91 -21.92 0.90
CA ALA A 86 -11.32 -21.01 1.86
C ALA A 86 -11.87 -19.60 1.63
N LYS A 87 -12.39 -18.95 2.70
CA LYS A 87 -12.98 -17.62 2.63
C LYS A 87 -11.88 -16.56 2.84
N GLY A 88 -12.09 -15.36 2.26
CA GLY A 88 -11.23 -14.20 2.40
C GLY A 88 -10.54 -13.81 1.11
N ASP A 89 -10.12 -12.56 1.06
CA ASP A 89 -9.55 -11.92 -0.15
C ASP A 89 -8.30 -12.64 -0.64
N MET A 90 -7.40 -13.02 0.26
CA MET A 90 -6.15 -13.71 -0.11
C MET A 90 -6.43 -15.07 -0.75
N ALA A 91 -7.44 -15.79 -0.28
CA ALA A 91 -7.84 -17.06 -0.87
C ALA A 91 -8.49 -16.86 -2.25
N LEU A 92 -9.24 -15.78 -2.46
CA LEU A 92 -9.78 -15.39 -3.77
C LEU A 92 -8.62 -15.13 -4.74
N TYR A 93 -7.65 -14.29 -4.35
CA TYR A 93 -6.51 -13.95 -5.21
C TYR A 93 -5.62 -15.17 -5.51
N ALA A 94 -5.46 -16.08 -4.54
CA ALA A 94 -4.73 -17.34 -4.76
C ALA A 94 -5.40 -18.21 -5.83
N ARG A 95 -6.74 -18.30 -5.82
CA ARG A 95 -7.47 -19.08 -6.84
C ARG A 95 -7.39 -18.43 -8.21
N ILE A 96 -7.52 -17.10 -8.29
CA ILE A 96 -7.33 -16.35 -9.53
C ILE A 96 -5.94 -16.61 -10.11
N ALA A 97 -4.90 -16.47 -9.28
CA ALA A 97 -3.52 -16.70 -9.70
C ALA A 97 -3.28 -18.14 -10.18
N ALA A 98 -3.87 -19.14 -9.51
CA ALA A 98 -3.76 -20.54 -9.93
C ALA A 98 -4.40 -20.79 -11.29
N ARG A 99 -5.55 -20.20 -11.59
CA ARG A 99 -6.21 -20.30 -12.90
C ARG A 99 -5.39 -19.62 -13.99
N VAL A 100 -4.85 -18.42 -13.69
CA VAL A 100 -3.96 -17.70 -14.62
C VAL A 100 -2.69 -18.51 -14.90
N ALA A 101 -2.09 -19.13 -13.88
CA ALA A 101 -0.95 -20.02 -14.04
C ALA A 101 -1.28 -21.27 -14.87
N GLY A 102 -2.54 -21.71 -14.85
CA GLY A 102 -3.08 -22.78 -15.72
C GLY A 102 -3.35 -22.33 -17.16
N GLY A 103 -3.04 -21.08 -17.53
CA GLY A 103 -3.20 -20.54 -18.88
C GLY A 103 -4.53 -19.85 -19.15
N GLU A 104 -5.40 -19.69 -18.14
CA GLU A 104 -6.65 -18.96 -18.31
C GLU A 104 -6.41 -17.45 -18.34
N GLY A 105 -7.17 -16.72 -19.17
CA GLY A 105 -7.10 -15.26 -19.22
C GLY A 105 -7.51 -14.62 -17.90
N TYR A 106 -6.75 -13.61 -17.45
CA TYR A 106 -6.94 -12.98 -16.13
C TYR A 106 -8.39 -12.55 -15.85
N TYR A 107 -9.03 -11.83 -16.78
CA TYR A 107 -10.39 -11.31 -16.56
C TYR A 107 -11.45 -12.41 -16.50
N ALA A 108 -11.29 -13.47 -17.29
CA ALA A 108 -12.16 -14.64 -17.22
C ALA A 108 -12.03 -15.33 -15.86
N ALA A 109 -10.80 -15.60 -15.43
CA ALA A 109 -10.50 -16.21 -14.12
C ALA A 109 -11.00 -15.34 -12.97
N ALA A 110 -10.70 -14.02 -12.98
CA ALA A 110 -11.07 -13.10 -11.92
C ALA A 110 -12.59 -13.01 -11.77
N LEU A 111 -13.32 -12.75 -12.84
CA LEU A 111 -14.78 -12.61 -12.80
C LEU A 111 -15.47 -13.92 -12.39
N ALA A 112 -14.98 -15.07 -12.86
CA ALA A 112 -15.51 -16.36 -12.46
C ALA A 112 -15.28 -16.64 -10.97
N GLU A 113 -14.08 -16.33 -10.42
CA GLU A 113 -13.80 -16.53 -9.00
C GLU A 113 -14.56 -15.55 -8.11
N HIS A 114 -14.75 -14.29 -8.54
CA HIS A 114 -15.61 -13.32 -7.84
C HIS A 114 -17.05 -13.88 -7.72
N ARG A 115 -17.65 -14.35 -8.82
CA ARG A 115 -19.00 -14.95 -8.81
C ARG A 115 -19.08 -16.17 -7.90
N ALA A 116 -18.13 -17.09 -8.05
CA ALA A 116 -18.11 -18.33 -7.27
C ALA A 116 -17.91 -18.10 -5.76
N SER A 117 -17.39 -16.96 -5.37
CA SER A 117 -17.10 -16.60 -3.98
C SER A 117 -18.04 -15.51 -3.43
N ALA A 118 -19.07 -15.13 -4.19
CA ALA A 118 -20.01 -14.05 -3.87
C ALA A 118 -19.32 -12.70 -3.60
N TYR A 119 -18.24 -12.39 -4.33
CA TYR A 119 -17.59 -11.08 -4.31
C TYR A 119 -18.19 -10.18 -5.39
N PRO A 120 -18.26 -8.85 -5.13
CA PRO A 120 -18.79 -7.89 -6.08
C PRO A 120 -17.84 -7.71 -7.26
N THR A 121 -18.41 -7.40 -8.44
CA THR A 121 -17.68 -6.99 -9.64
C THR A 121 -17.99 -5.55 -10.02
N ARG A 122 -18.83 -4.85 -9.24
CA ARG A 122 -19.23 -3.45 -9.41
C ARG A 122 -18.93 -2.66 -8.15
N PRO A 123 -18.27 -1.47 -8.24
CA PRO A 123 -17.64 -0.88 -9.43
C PRO A 123 -16.45 -1.71 -9.94
N PHE A 124 -15.88 -1.38 -11.11
CA PHE A 124 -14.79 -2.18 -11.72
C PHE A 124 -13.55 -2.30 -10.82
N VAL A 125 -13.28 -1.32 -9.97
CA VAL A 125 -12.15 -1.31 -9.00
C VAL A 125 -12.25 -2.42 -7.93
N THR A 126 -13.39 -3.12 -7.81
CA THR A 126 -13.48 -4.29 -6.92
C THR A 126 -12.71 -5.49 -7.47
N VAL A 127 -12.51 -5.55 -8.78
CA VAL A 127 -11.62 -6.50 -9.45
C VAL A 127 -10.23 -5.87 -9.49
N ARG A 128 -9.24 -6.52 -8.91
CA ARG A 128 -7.87 -6.00 -8.80
C ARG A 128 -7.20 -5.90 -10.17
N LEU A 129 -6.12 -5.11 -10.25
CA LEU A 129 -5.28 -5.07 -11.44
C LEU A 129 -4.61 -6.43 -11.70
N PRO A 130 -4.38 -6.81 -12.97
CA PRO A 130 -3.85 -8.14 -13.31
C PRO A 130 -2.40 -8.38 -12.91
N THR A 131 -1.63 -7.32 -12.63
CA THR A 131 -0.17 -7.36 -12.49
C THR A 131 0.31 -8.40 -11.50
N LEU A 132 -0.24 -8.44 -10.28
CA LEU A 132 0.21 -9.37 -9.25
C LEU A 132 -0.14 -10.82 -9.61
N ALA A 133 -1.33 -11.08 -10.15
CA ALA A 133 -1.72 -12.42 -10.59
C ALA A 133 -0.85 -12.93 -11.74
N LEU A 134 -0.48 -12.07 -12.69
CA LEU A 134 0.45 -12.40 -13.77
C LEU A 134 1.86 -12.67 -13.25
N MET A 135 2.34 -11.87 -12.27
CA MET A 135 3.61 -12.15 -11.60
C MET A 135 3.61 -13.50 -10.89
N GLN A 136 2.54 -13.82 -10.18
CA GLN A 136 2.38 -15.12 -9.51
C GLN A 136 2.35 -16.27 -10.51
N ALA A 137 1.71 -16.09 -11.66
CA ALA A 137 1.71 -17.09 -12.74
C ALA A 137 3.12 -17.29 -13.32
N ALA A 138 3.91 -16.22 -13.44
CA ALA A 138 5.26 -16.26 -14.02
C ALA A 138 6.32 -16.84 -13.07
N ILE A 139 6.34 -16.41 -11.80
CA ILE A 139 7.42 -16.76 -10.84
C ILE A 139 6.93 -17.54 -9.62
N GLY A 140 5.64 -17.85 -9.57
CA GLY A 140 5.00 -18.52 -8.44
C GLY A 140 4.87 -17.64 -7.19
N ALA A 141 4.04 -18.09 -6.24
CA ALA A 141 3.85 -17.40 -4.96
C ALA A 141 5.14 -17.31 -4.13
N ALA A 142 5.99 -18.34 -4.18
CA ALA A 142 7.30 -18.32 -3.52
C ALA A 142 8.21 -17.24 -4.12
N GLY A 143 8.25 -17.11 -5.45
CA GLY A 143 9.02 -16.06 -6.14
C GLY A 143 8.56 -14.66 -5.75
N VAL A 144 7.25 -14.41 -5.66
CA VAL A 144 6.71 -13.12 -5.20
C VAL A 144 7.11 -12.83 -3.74
N ARG A 145 7.13 -13.85 -2.86
CA ARG A 145 7.61 -13.68 -1.47
C ARG A 145 9.09 -13.31 -1.40
N TRP A 146 9.93 -13.97 -2.20
CA TRP A 146 11.35 -13.61 -2.29
C TRP A 146 11.54 -12.20 -2.83
N LEU A 147 10.74 -11.79 -3.82
CA LEU A 147 10.72 -10.41 -4.31
C LEU A 147 10.33 -9.44 -3.19
N ALA A 148 9.31 -9.75 -2.40
CA ALA A 148 8.89 -8.92 -1.26
C ALA A 148 10.02 -8.76 -0.22
N LEU A 149 10.72 -9.85 0.13
CA LEU A 149 11.88 -9.80 1.02
C LEU A 149 13.01 -8.96 0.42
N ALA A 150 13.28 -9.10 -0.87
CA ALA A 150 14.28 -8.30 -1.57
C ALA A 150 13.91 -6.81 -1.59
N LEU A 151 12.63 -6.46 -1.79
CA LEU A 151 12.14 -5.09 -1.73
C LEU A 151 12.27 -4.50 -0.32
N ALA A 152 11.94 -5.28 0.72
CA ALA A 152 12.11 -4.85 2.11
C ALA A 152 13.60 -4.60 2.41
N ALA A 153 14.49 -5.51 2.03
CA ALA A 153 15.94 -5.35 2.18
C ALA A 153 16.46 -4.14 1.40
N ALA A 154 16.00 -3.94 0.16
CA ALA A 154 16.38 -2.78 -0.65
C ALA A 154 15.88 -1.46 -0.04
N GLY A 155 14.68 -1.44 0.53
CA GLY A 155 14.14 -0.29 1.26
C GLY A 155 14.99 0.06 2.49
N ILE A 156 15.37 -0.95 3.28
CA ILE A 156 16.27 -0.78 4.44
C ILE A 156 17.65 -0.29 3.98
N ALA A 157 18.22 -0.90 2.95
CA ALA A 157 19.49 -0.47 2.39
C ALA A 157 19.43 0.99 1.90
N ALA A 158 18.38 1.37 1.18
CA ALA A 158 18.17 2.74 0.71
C ALA A 158 18.06 3.73 1.88
N LEU A 159 17.35 3.37 2.96
CA LEU A 159 17.26 4.16 4.18
C LEU A 159 18.62 4.34 4.85
N LEU A 160 19.37 3.26 5.07
CA LEU A 160 20.65 3.29 5.76
C LEU A 160 21.72 4.00 4.95
N TRP A 161 21.70 3.87 3.63
CA TRP A 161 22.67 4.49 2.72
C TRP A 161 22.37 5.96 2.46
N ARG A 162 21.25 6.45 2.86
CA ARG A 162 20.91 7.86 2.71
C ARG A 162 21.80 8.68 3.62
N ALA A 163 22.74 9.42 3.02
CA ALA A 163 23.71 10.29 3.73
C ALA A 163 22.99 11.26 4.68
N PRO A 164 23.61 11.69 5.79
CA PRO A 164 23.02 12.67 6.70
C PRO A 164 22.56 13.91 5.90
N PRO A 165 21.32 14.36 6.09
CA PRO A 165 20.86 15.03 7.30
C PRO A 165 19.54 14.48 7.88
N LEU A 166 19.19 13.25 7.65
CA LEU A 166 17.84 12.76 7.96
C LEU A 166 17.71 12.06 9.31
N GLY A 167 18.45 12.46 10.32
CA GLY A 167 18.33 11.92 11.65
C GLY A 167 19.61 11.33 12.19
N THR A 168 19.60 11.01 13.49
CA THR A 168 20.70 10.35 14.18
C THR A 168 20.82 8.89 13.71
N TRP A 169 21.93 8.25 14.07
CA TRP A 169 22.14 6.84 13.78
C TRP A 169 21.09 5.95 14.46
N GLU A 170 20.70 6.31 15.68
CA GLU A 170 19.67 5.63 16.45
C GLU A 170 18.30 5.68 15.74
N GLU A 171 17.90 6.84 15.23
CA GLU A 171 16.65 6.99 14.45
C GLU A 171 16.65 6.09 13.23
N ARG A 172 17.79 5.92 12.55
CA ARG A 172 17.92 5.05 11.39
C ARG A 172 17.80 3.57 11.76
N ILE A 173 18.44 3.15 12.85
CA ILE A 173 18.34 1.78 13.35
C ILE A 173 16.88 1.46 13.69
N VAL A 174 16.20 2.35 14.42
CA VAL A 174 14.78 2.16 14.76
C VAL A 174 13.92 2.09 13.51
N ALA A 175 14.13 3.00 12.55
CA ALA A 175 13.38 2.98 11.29
C ALA A 175 13.67 1.70 10.48
N ALA A 176 14.92 1.25 10.42
CA ALA A 176 15.29 -0.01 9.75
C ALA A 176 14.68 -1.23 10.45
N ALA A 177 14.64 -1.25 11.79
CA ALA A 177 14.00 -2.31 12.56
C ALA A 177 12.49 -2.35 12.32
N LEU A 178 11.81 -1.18 12.27
CA LEU A 178 10.38 -1.10 11.96
C LEU A 178 10.08 -1.56 10.54
N LEU A 179 10.91 -1.17 9.55
CA LEU A 179 10.80 -1.66 8.18
C LEU A 179 11.04 -3.17 8.09
N GLY A 180 12.02 -3.68 8.84
CA GLY A 180 12.31 -5.11 8.91
C GLY A 180 11.15 -5.89 9.52
N ALA A 181 10.54 -5.38 10.58
CA ALA A 181 9.36 -5.98 11.21
C ALA A 181 8.16 -6.01 10.23
N GLY A 182 7.88 -4.88 9.55
CA GLY A 182 6.85 -4.83 8.51
C GLY A 182 7.16 -5.74 7.33
N GLY A 183 8.40 -5.70 6.82
CA GLY A 183 8.88 -6.55 5.73
C GLY A 183 8.85 -8.05 6.07
N GLY A 184 8.97 -8.40 7.36
CA GLY A 184 8.87 -9.76 7.87
C GLY A 184 7.53 -10.43 7.56
N ALA A 185 6.48 -9.66 7.29
CA ALA A 185 5.21 -10.19 6.82
C ALA A 185 5.35 -11.02 5.52
N ALA A 186 6.39 -10.76 4.70
CA ALA A 186 6.71 -11.57 3.52
C ALA A 186 7.03 -13.04 3.83
N LEU A 187 7.35 -13.37 5.07
CA LEU A 187 7.53 -14.75 5.52
C LEU A 187 6.21 -15.52 5.52
N SER A 188 5.09 -14.85 5.66
CA SER A 188 3.77 -15.47 5.57
C SER A 188 3.46 -15.91 4.13
N PRO A 189 2.93 -17.13 3.93
CA PRO A 189 2.52 -17.60 2.60
C PRO A 189 1.47 -16.69 1.93
N VAL A 190 0.60 -16.04 2.71
CA VAL A 190 -0.48 -15.19 2.18
C VAL A 190 0.02 -13.84 1.66
N ALA A 191 1.20 -13.39 2.08
CA ALA A 191 1.78 -12.12 1.64
C ALA A 191 2.01 -12.04 0.13
N ALA A 192 2.18 -13.19 -0.53
CA ALA A 192 2.31 -13.25 -1.98
C ALA A 192 1.06 -12.74 -2.71
N TYR A 193 -0.08 -12.75 -2.07
CA TYR A 193 -1.39 -12.39 -2.65
C TYR A 193 -1.88 -11.02 -2.16
N ASP A 194 -1.12 -10.38 -1.29
CA ASP A 194 -1.47 -9.09 -0.71
C ASP A 194 -0.94 -7.93 -1.58
N HIS A 195 -1.85 -7.35 -2.38
CA HIS A 195 -1.56 -6.24 -3.27
C HIS A 195 -1.10 -4.99 -2.51
N ASP A 196 -1.71 -4.73 -1.35
CA ASP A 196 -1.41 -3.55 -0.54
C ASP A 196 -0.01 -3.68 0.09
N PHE A 197 0.35 -4.88 0.53
CA PHE A 197 1.67 -5.17 1.07
C PHE A 197 2.78 -4.99 0.02
N ILE A 198 2.63 -5.59 -1.16
CA ILE A 198 3.64 -5.47 -2.25
C ILE A 198 3.76 -4.01 -2.71
N ALA A 199 2.63 -3.32 -2.93
CA ALA A 199 2.65 -1.91 -3.30
C ALA A 199 3.27 -1.03 -2.20
N GLY A 200 3.00 -1.32 -0.93
CA GLY A 200 3.58 -0.64 0.22
C GLY A 200 5.11 -0.75 0.27
N LEU A 201 5.67 -1.94 0.01
CA LEU A 201 7.13 -2.15 -0.07
C LEU A 201 7.75 -1.35 -1.23
N LEU A 202 7.08 -1.34 -2.39
CA LEU A 202 7.52 -0.57 -3.57
C LEU A 202 7.47 0.95 -3.31
N LEU A 203 6.43 1.47 -2.65
CA LEU A 203 6.33 2.88 -2.25
C LEU A 203 7.39 3.23 -1.20
N THR A 204 7.67 2.33 -0.27
CA THR A 204 8.75 2.49 0.72
C THR A 204 10.10 2.61 0.02
N LEU A 205 10.38 1.72 -0.94
CA LEU A 205 11.58 1.81 -1.75
C LEU A 205 11.64 3.12 -2.55
N ALA A 206 10.52 3.54 -3.17
CA ALA A 206 10.44 4.80 -3.91
C ALA A 206 10.79 6.00 -3.01
N LEU A 207 10.23 6.03 -1.79
CA LEU A 207 10.47 7.11 -0.84
C LEU A 207 11.95 7.19 -0.41
N PHE A 208 12.56 6.06 -0.04
CA PHE A 208 13.94 6.05 0.45
C PHE A 208 14.99 6.08 -0.65
N ALA A 209 14.69 5.59 -1.85
CA ALA A 209 15.58 5.71 -3.01
C ALA A 209 15.53 7.09 -3.69
N TYR A 210 14.54 7.92 -3.36
CA TYR A 210 14.43 9.25 -3.96
C TYR A 210 15.64 10.12 -3.68
N ARG A 211 16.21 10.68 -4.75
CA ARG A 211 17.30 11.68 -4.69
C ARG A 211 17.04 12.77 -5.72
N PRO A 212 17.19 14.05 -5.36
CA PRO A 212 17.18 15.12 -6.34
C PRO A 212 18.16 14.81 -7.50
N ARG A 213 17.76 15.02 -8.74
CA ARG A 213 18.52 14.70 -9.98
C ARG A 213 18.74 13.20 -10.29
N LYS A 214 18.48 12.26 -9.36
CA LYS A 214 18.59 10.79 -9.55
C LYS A 214 17.32 10.08 -9.11
N TRP A 215 16.18 10.58 -9.53
CA TRP A 215 14.85 10.10 -9.12
C TRP A 215 14.33 8.89 -9.93
N GLY A 216 15.04 8.46 -10.99
CA GLY A 216 14.56 7.41 -11.89
C GLY A 216 14.21 6.10 -11.21
N LEU A 217 15.06 5.60 -10.29
CA LEU A 217 14.77 4.38 -9.52
C LEU A 217 13.53 4.56 -8.63
N ALA A 218 13.39 5.71 -7.98
CA ALA A 218 12.23 6.02 -7.16
C ALA A 218 10.95 6.05 -8.00
N LEU A 219 11.00 6.65 -9.19
CA LEU A 219 9.85 6.69 -10.10
C LEU A 219 9.51 5.28 -10.63
N ALA A 220 10.51 4.47 -10.97
CA ALA A 220 10.29 3.09 -11.40
C ALA A 220 9.60 2.26 -10.30
N ALA A 221 10.05 2.39 -9.04
CA ALA A 221 9.42 1.72 -7.91
C ALA A 221 7.99 2.21 -7.67
N ALA A 222 7.73 3.52 -7.73
CA ALA A 222 6.41 4.09 -7.59
C ALA A 222 5.47 3.68 -8.74
N ALA A 223 5.96 3.63 -9.97
CA ALA A 223 5.22 3.13 -11.13
C ALA A 223 4.86 1.65 -10.99
N ALA A 224 5.80 0.82 -10.51
CA ALA A 224 5.54 -0.58 -10.20
C ALA A 224 4.49 -0.73 -9.09
N ALA A 225 4.55 0.08 -8.03
CA ALA A 225 3.52 0.12 -6.99
C ALA A 225 2.14 0.43 -7.56
N LEU A 226 2.07 1.43 -8.43
CA LEU A 226 0.83 1.85 -9.10
C LEU A 226 0.27 0.76 -10.01
N ALA A 227 1.14 0.01 -10.71
CA ALA A 227 0.74 -1.12 -11.54
C ALA A 227 0.20 -2.31 -10.72
N VAL A 228 0.63 -2.47 -9.46
CA VAL A 228 0.10 -3.50 -8.55
C VAL A 228 -1.17 -3.03 -7.85
N ARG A 229 -1.23 -1.74 -7.48
CA ARG A 229 -2.32 -1.21 -6.65
C ARG A 229 -2.61 0.25 -7.01
N GLU A 230 -3.83 0.51 -7.48
CA GLU A 230 -4.30 1.85 -7.85
C GLU A 230 -4.23 2.86 -6.69
N LEU A 231 -4.30 2.39 -5.45
CA LEU A 231 -4.16 3.23 -4.25
C LEU A 231 -2.77 3.84 -4.08
N ALA A 232 -1.79 3.48 -4.91
CA ALA A 232 -0.50 4.17 -4.98
C ALA A 232 -0.58 5.53 -5.72
N ALA A 233 -1.68 5.81 -6.45
CA ALA A 233 -1.83 7.05 -7.23
C ALA A 233 -1.70 8.34 -6.38
N PRO A 234 -2.27 8.46 -5.17
CA PRO A 234 -2.10 9.64 -4.32
C PRO A 234 -0.64 10.00 -4.04
N PHE A 235 0.24 8.99 -3.89
CA PHE A 235 1.68 9.22 -3.71
C PHE A 235 2.30 9.91 -4.93
N LEU A 236 2.02 9.43 -6.14
CA LEU A 236 2.54 10.02 -7.38
C LEU A 236 1.93 11.39 -7.64
N LEU A 237 0.64 11.59 -7.33
CA LEU A 237 -0.02 12.89 -7.44
C LEU A 237 0.62 13.92 -6.50
N LEU A 238 0.85 13.56 -5.24
CA LEU A 238 1.57 14.42 -4.30
C LEU A 238 2.97 14.73 -4.80
N TRP A 239 3.69 13.73 -5.29
CA TRP A 239 5.03 13.91 -5.83
C TRP A 239 5.01 14.84 -7.05
N LEU A 240 4.03 14.70 -7.95
CA LEU A 240 3.85 15.61 -9.09
C LEU A 240 3.66 17.05 -8.63
N VAL A 241 2.77 17.29 -7.66
CA VAL A 241 2.55 18.64 -7.08
C VAL A 241 3.84 19.22 -6.52
N LEU A 242 4.60 18.44 -5.75
CA LEU A 242 5.88 18.86 -5.18
C LEU A 242 6.95 19.12 -6.26
N ALA A 243 6.97 18.35 -7.34
CA ALA A 243 7.88 18.56 -8.47
C ALA A 243 7.55 19.85 -9.24
N LEU A 244 6.24 20.12 -9.47
CA LEU A 244 5.76 21.35 -10.09
C LEU A 244 6.06 22.59 -9.23
N ALA A 245 5.75 22.52 -7.93
CA ALA A 245 6.04 23.60 -6.98
C ALA A 245 7.54 23.89 -6.88
N GLY A 246 8.37 22.85 -6.94
CA GLY A 246 9.83 22.95 -7.00
C GLY A 246 10.41 23.28 -8.38
N ARG A 247 9.57 23.55 -9.40
CA ARG A 247 9.97 23.84 -10.80
C ARG A 247 10.85 22.75 -11.43
N ARG A 248 10.72 21.51 -10.98
CA ARG A 248 11.48 20.33 -11.47
C ARG A 248 10.78 19.73 -12.70
N ARG A 249 10.83 20.45 -13.85
CA ARG A 249 10.01 20.16 -15.04
C ARG A 249 10.19 18.74 -15.59
N THR A 250 11.43 18.26 -15.71
CA THR A 250 11.73 16.91 -16.25
C THR A 250 11.16 15.82 -15.37
N GLU A 251 11.28 15.97 -14.07
CA GLU A 251 10.71 15.06 -13.07
C GLU A 251 9.17 15.10 -13.11
N ALA A 252 8.57 16.29 -13.14
CA ALA A 252 7.13 16.46 -13.24
C ALA A 252 6.55 15.84 -14.53
N LEU A 253 7.22 16.04 -15.67
CA LEU A 253 6.81 15.45 -16.95
C LEU A 253 6.89 13.91 -16.91
N ALA A 254 7.94 13.35 -16.33
CA ALA A 254 8.07 11.90 -16.19
C ALA A 254 6.98 11.29 -15.28
N ILE A 255 6.67 11.95 -14.14
CA ILE A 255 5.58 11.51 -13.26
C ILE A 255 4.23 11.62 -13.97
N ALA A 256 3.99 12.74 -14.68
CA ALA A 256 2.75 12.94 -15.44
C ALA A 256 2.59 11.87 -16.54
N ALA A 257 3.68 11.50 -17.23
CA ALA A 257 3.66 10.43 -18.23
C ALA A 257 3.31 9.06 -17.60
N VAL A 258 3.86 8.73 -16.43
CA VAL A 258 3.52 7.51 -15.70
C VAL A 258 2.04 7.51 -15.30
N LEU A 259 1.53 8.62 -14.77
CA LEU A 259 0.12 8.75 -14.40
C LEU A 259 -0.81 8.66 -15.62
N ALA A 260 -0.45 9.26 -16.75
CA ALA A 260 -1.21 9.18 -18.00
C ALA A 260 -1.25 7.75 -18.54
N LEU A 261 -0.10 7.07 -18.57
CA LEU A 261 -0.02 5.67 -18.97
C LEU A 261 -0.86 4.76 -18.06
N PHE A 262 -0.78 4.99 -16.75
CA PHE A 262 -1.60 4.27 -15.79
C PHE A 262 -3.09 4.52 -15.99
N ALA A 263 -3.50 5.76 -16.23
CA ALA A 263 -4.90 6.11 -16.49
C ALA A 263 -5.43 5.41 -17.75
N ALA A 264 -4.62 5.35 -18.81
CA ALA A 264 -4.96 4.59 -20.02
C ALA A 264 -5.09 3.07 -19.73
N GLY A 265 -4.15 2.50 -18.99
CA GLY A 265 -4.19 1.09 -18.57
C GLY A 265 -5.40 0.80 -17.66
N LEU A 266 -5.72 1.70 -16.73
CA LEU A 266 -6.88 1.59 -15.84
C LEU A 266 -8.20 1.67 -16.63
N TRP A 267 -8.23 2.51 -17.66
CA TRP A 267 -9.39 2.58 -18.57
C TRP A 267 -9.58 1.26 -19.31
N VAL A 268 -8.52 0.67 -19.88
CA VAL A 268 -8.57 -0.65 -20.53
C VAL A 268 -9.04 -1.71 -19.53
N HIS A 269 -8.47 -1.73 -18.32
CA HIS A 269 -8.91 -2.62 -17.24
C HIS A 269 -10.41 -2.48 -16.95
N ALA A 270 -10.91 -1.24 -16.87
CA ALA A 270 -12.33 -0.98 -16.65
C ALA A 270 -13.20 -1.57 -17.77
N GLN A 271 -12.80 -1.39 -19.05
CA GLN A 271 -13.53 -1.95 -20.18
C GLN A 271 -13.58 -3.49 -20.11
N MET A 272 -12.45 -4.14 -19.90
CA MET A 272 -12.37 -5.60 -19.79
C MET A 272 -13.24 -6.16 -18.66
N VAL A 273 -13.29 -5.47 -17.53
CA VAL A 273 -14.15 -5.86 -16.40
C VAL A 273 -15.63 -5.64 -16.76
N VAL A 274 -15.97 -4.50 -17.40
CA VAL A 274 -17.35 -4.16 -17.76
C VAL A 274 -17.89 -5.13 -18.82
N GLU A 275 -17.12 -5.43 -19.84
CA GLU A 275 -17.49 -6.37 -20.92
C GLU A 275 -17.71 -7.80 -20.40
N GLY A 276 -16.93 -8.24 -19.43
CA GLY A 276 -17.05 -9.58 -18.85
C GLY A 276 -18.14 -9.72 -17.78
N ARG A 277 -18.90 -8.66 -17.44
CA ARG A 277 -19.96 -8.70 -16.44
C ARG A 277 -21.21 -9.39 -16.91
N LEU A 278 -21.92 -9.99 -15.96
CA LEU A 278 -23.27 -10.53 -16.15
C LEU A 278 -24.30 -9.65 -15.42
N PRO A 279 -25.57 -9.63 -15.87
CA PRO A 279 -26.64 -8.88 -15.19
C PRO A 279 -26.78 -9.22 -13.70
N ALA A 280 -26.58 -10.48 -13.34
CA ALA A 280 -26.70 -11.00 -11.97
C ALA A 280 -25.47 -10.75 -11.09
N ASP A 281 -24.40 -10.13 -11.60
CA ASP A 281 -23.19 -9.87 -10.83
C ASP A 281 -23.45 -8.88 -9.69
N LEU A 282 -22.88 -9.18 -8.52
CA LEU A 282 -23.05 -8.39 -7.30
C LEU A 282 -22.39 -7.01 -7.43
N ALA A 283 -23.04 -6.00 -6.83
CA ALA A 283 -22.49 -4.69 -6.62
C ALA A 283 -21.95 -4.56 -5.19
N SER A 284 -20.83 -3.87 -5.04
CA SER A 284 -20.32 -3.50 -3.71
C SER A 284 -21.25 -2.47 -3.08
N GLN A 285 -21.47 -2.57 -1.78
CA GLN A 285 -22.17 -1.55 -1.02
C GLN A 285 -21.37 -0.23 -0.95
N GLY A 286 -20.09 -0.27 -1.33
CA GLY A 286 -19.20 0.89 -1.33
C GLY A 286 -18.96 1.47 0.06
N TRP A 287 -18.42 2.68 0.08
CA TRP A 287 -18.11 3.39 1.33
C TRP A 287 -19.37 3.87 2.07
N SER A 288 -20.54 3.90 1.42
CA SER A 288 -21.81 4.22 2.05
C SER A 288 -22.29 3.15 3.06
N ALA A 289 -21.78 1.93 2.96
CA ALA A 289 -22.04 0.88 3.94
C ALA A 289 -21.24 1.05 5.25
N LEU A 290 -20.24 1.93 5.27
CA LEU A 290 -19.50 2.25 6.49
C LEU A 290 -20.43 3.07 7.39
N ALA A 291 -20.80 2.51 8.53
CA ALA A 291 -21.63 3.19 9.52
C ALA A 291 -20.91 4.36 10.24
N GLY A 292 -19.81 4.86 9.65
CA GLY A 292 -19.01 5.96 10.17
C GLY A 292 -18.47 5.65 11.58
N TYR A 293 -18.57 6.65 12.46
CA TYR A 293 -18.11 6.53 13.86
C TYR A 293 -18.96 5.56 14.73
N ARG A 294 -20.11 5.11 14.25
CA ARG A 294 -20.98 4.19 14.99
C ARG A 294 -20.39 2.78 15.11
N VAL A 295 -19.59 2.34 14.13
CA VAL A 295 -18.96 1.01 14.18
C VAL A 295 -17.91 0.90 15.27
N PRO A 296 -16.94 1.84 15.43
CA PRO A 296 -16.02 1.80 16.56
C PRO A 296 -16.74 1.92 17.91
N LEU A 297 -17.81 2.70 18.01
CA LEU A 297 -18.56 2.87 19.27
C LEU A 297 -19.36 1.61 19.63
N ALA A 298 -19.91 0.89 18.66
CA ALA A 298 -20.60 -0.38 18.90
C ALA A 298 -19.65 -1.51 19.36
N GLY A 299 -18.35 -1.41 19.05
CA GLY A 299 -17.33 -2.34 19.53
C GLY A 299 -16.79 -2.03 20.94
N LEU A 300 -17.23 -0.94 21.56
CA LEU A 300 -16.84 -0.54 22.92
C LEU A 300 -17.89 -0.88 23.99
N GLY A 301 -19.04 -1.38 23.60
CA GLY A 301 -20.13 -1.87 24.46
C GLY A 301 -20.26 -3.37 24.40
#